data_360af322f2fe50cf2d3a842de04a395f
#
_entry.id   360af322f2fe50cf2d3a842de04a395f
#
_cell.length_a   1.000
_cell.length_b   1.000
_cell.length_c   1.000
_cell.angle_alpha   90.00
_cell.angle_beta   90.00
_cell.angle_gamma   90.00
#
_symmetry.space_group_name_H-M   'P 1'
#
loop_
_entity.id
_entity.type
_entity.pdbx_description
1 polymer ?
#
loop_
_entity_poly.entity_id
_entity_poly.type
_entity_poly.pdbx_seq_one_letter_code
_entity_poly.pdbx_strand_id
1 'polypeptide(L)'
;MKRNRIIAAVASAAIFLSACGGAGDSTSSGEESGGLSATADGIKDGGTLYVLTYQEGASTLDPQRVYTGAELGAYGSTYARTLTSYVPSAGKSGAAVMPDMATDLGTASEDLMTWTFTLRDGVTWEDGSDVTCGDIAYGVSRTFAAEVTAGEGPMYATTYLDIPEGDSDFGSAYPGPWLATEEQQALFDEAVACDGKTITFNLKVPVADFAYTVSLLAFAPVPQAQDTADQYALKPFSNGPFKIDSYEPGKEMVMVRNENWNPDSDPVRKPHVDKIIWQYGIDEAVIDERMLADSGDDKNAIVYGGILAENLQTVFSDDTLKDRRTDGFDGFVSYTMFNNESVNCIELRKAIWLGLDREALRTAAGGPFTGEFASSFVAPLLADDYEPAKLVEGLNIDGTPNVEAAISMMDEAKKSCPELHARATGEGLRFDHPDSASWQKNIAIWIDSLKAIGVNIIDNPIEASKYYATINGDRGDLMRSGWAADWANASTVIPELFGKGGGFNYTNNESDPAFAAFDEKVSQAKAETNRAKQSALWKELNQEVIDNVWSIPGSATKAQNLVGSNVRLGYQWLPFGWYNLGAIGLAG
;
A
#
# COMPACT_ATOMS: atom_id res chain seq x y z
N MET A 1 -6.24 -68.86 7.76
CA MET A 1 -7.64 -69.34 7.93
C MET A 1 -8.58 -68.14 7.88
N LYS A 2 -9.43 -68.14 6.85
CA LYS A 2 -10.82 -67.65 6.77
C LYS A 2 -11.15 -66.25 7.33
N ARG A 3 -11.42 -65.20 6.49
CA ARG A 3 -12.76 -64.87 5.91
C ARG A 3 -13.75 -64.39 6.98
N ASN A 4 -14.36 -63.18 6.92
CA ASN A 4 -15.30 -62.73 5.91
C ASN A 4 -15.62 -61.24 6.04
N ARG A 5 -15.97 -60.66 4.91
CA ARG A 5 -16.66 -59.39 4.66
C ARG A 5 -18.06 -59.38 5.27
N ILE A 6 -18.62 -58.20 5.51
CA ILE A 6 -19.97 -57.82 5.04
C ILE A 6 -20.11 -56.31 5.03
N ILE A 7 -20.66 -55.80 3.92
CA ILE A 7 -21.13 -54.48 3.56
C ILE A 7 -22.57 -54.33 4.04
N ALA A 8 -22.97 -53.15 4.52
CA ALA A 8 -24.33 -52.65 4.30
C ALA A 8 -24.41 -51.14 4.43
N ALA A 9 -24.95 -50.55 3.38
CA ALA A 9 -25.33 -49.15 3.25
C ALA A 9 -26.80 -48.94 3.67
N VAL A 10 -27.24 -47.69 3.58
CA VAL A 10 -28.63 -47.13 3.51
C VAL A 10 -28.90 -46.15 4.65
N ALA A 11 -28.92 -44.90 4.41
CA ALA A 11 -29.78 -43.91 3.75
C ALA A 11 -30.74 -43.18 4.72
N SER A 12 -30.62 -41.84 4.66
CA SER A 12 -31.65 -40.78 4.71
C SER A 12 -32.64 -40.71 5.89
N ALA A 13 -32.65 -39.54 6.51
CA ALA A 13 -33.88 -38.72 6.63
C ALA A 13 -33.56 -37.34 7.27
N ALA A 14 -33.95 -36.28 6.55
CA ALA A 14 -34.03 -34.92 7.04
C ALA A 14 -35.21 -34.74 7.99
N ILE A 15 -35.01 -33.95 9.02
CA ILE A 15 -36.12 -33.27 9.72
C ILE A 15 -35.66 -31.86 10.08
N PHE A 16 -36.39 -30.88 9.56
CA PHE A 16 -36.39 -29.47 9.98
C PHE A 16 -36.99 -29.33 11.36
N LEU A 17 -36.40 -28.50 12.20
CA LEU A 17 -37.15 -27.72 13.19
C LEU A 17 -36.37 -26.46 13.56
N SER A 18 -37.00 -25.32 13.31
CA SER A 18 -36.65 -23.97 13.70
C SER A 18 -36.88 -23.75 15.20
N ALA A 19 -36.03 -22.96 15.86
CA ALA A 19 -36.41 -21.90 16.79
C ALA A 19 -35.23 -21.07 17.30
N CYS A 20 -35.27 -19.80 17.02
CA CYS A 20 -34.97 -18.58 17.80
C CYS A 20 -33.88 -18.56 18.88
N GLY A 21 -32.96 -17.61 18.72
CA GLY A 21 -32.50 -16.70 19.77
C GLY A 21 -31.09 -16.95 20.28
N GLY A 22 -30.15 -16.09 19.89
CA GLY A 22 -28.84 -15.98 20.53
C GLY A 22 -27.97 -14.97 19.73
N ALA A 23 -27.54 -13.92 20.40
CA ALA A 23 -26.72 -12.87 19.86
C ALA A 23 -25.54 -13.45 19.07
N GLY A 24 -25.49 -13.14 17.79
CA GLY A 24 -24.40 -13.56 16.93
C GLY A 24 -23.21 -12.65 17.12
N ASP A 25 -22.10 -13.26 17.43
CA ASP A 25 -20.76 -12.75 17.21
C ASP A 25 -20.62 -12.45 15.70
N SER A 26 -20.60 -11.18 15.35
CA SER A 26 -20.29 -10.75 14.00
C SER A 26 -18.77 -10.68 13.83
N THR A 27 -18.12 -11.83 13.63
CA THR A 27 -16.86 -11.85 12.91
C THR A 27 -17.17 -11.57 11.45
N SER A 28 -17.10 -10.31 11.05
CA SER A 28 -17.11 -9.93 9.64
C SER A 28 -15.79 -10.38 9.01
N SER A 29 -15.75 -11.62 8.53
CA SER A 29 -14.84 -11.96 7.44
C SER A 29 -15.24 -11.05 6.29
N GLY A 30 -14.36 -10.10 5.93
CA GLY A 30 -14.57 -9.22 4.78
C GLY A 30 -14.67 -10.03 3.49
N GLU A 31 -15.86 -10.51 3.18
CA GLU A 31 -16.21 -10.92 1.83
C GLU A 31 -16.32 -9.63 1.02
N GLU A 32 -15.39 -9.42 0.09
CA GLU A 32 -15.52 -8.38 -0.91
C GLU A 32 -16.88 -8.54 -1.60
N SER A 33 -17.76 -7.59 -1.39
CA SER A 33 -19.03 -7.50 -2.10
C SER A 33 -18.79 -6.95 -3.50
N GLY A 34 -18.08 -7.72 -4.32
CA GLY A 34 -17.98 -7.45 -5.75
C GLY A 34 -19.24 -8.00 -6.44
N GLY A 35 -20.10 -7.11 -6.94
CA GLY A 35 -21.20 -7.49 -7.77
C GLY A 35 -20.76 -8.11 -9.11
N LEU A 36 -21.61 -8.08 -10.13
CA LEU A 36 -21.32 -8.64 -11.47
C LEU A 36 -20.00 -8.10 -12.08
N SER A 37 -19.64 -6.86 -11.79
CA SER A 37 -18.39 -6.25 -12.27
C SER A 37 -17.12 -6.94 -11.77
N ALA A 38 -17.16 -7.64 -10.64
CA ALA A 38 -16.01 -8.39 -10.13
C ALA A 38 -15.86 -9.80 -10.72
N THR A 39 -16.82 -10.26 -11.55
CA THR A 39 -16.79 -11.58 -12.18
C THR A 39 -16.25 -11.55 -13.61
N ALA A 40 -15.97 -12.73 -14.17
CA ALA A 40 -15.60 -12.89 -15.58
C ALA A 40 -16.82 -13.13 -16.50
N ASP A 41 -18.04 -13.09 -15.97
CA ASP A 41 -19.23 -13.47 -16.69
C ASP A 41 -19.53 -12.51 -17.85
N GLY A 42 -19.64 -13.06 -19.05
CA GLY A 42 -19.99 -12.31 -20.27
C GLY A 42 -18.85 -11.49 -20.86
N ILE A 43 -17.60 -11.68 -20.43
CA ILE A 43 -16.43 -11.02 -21.06
C ILE A 43 -16.39 -11.38 -22.55
N LYS A 44 -16.14 -10.37 -23.35
CA LYS A 44 -15.73 -10.49 -24.75
C LYS A 44 -14.38 -9.85 -24.94
N ASP A 45 -13.47 -10.56 -25.61
CA ASP A 45 -12.18 -10.00 -25.96
C ASP A 45 -12.35 -8.85 -26.94
N GLY A 46 -11.54 -7.81 -26.74
CA GLY A 46 -11.54 -6.60 -27.56
C GLY A 46 -12.15 -5.38 -26.86
N GLY A 47 -12.20 -4.28 -27.60
CA GLY A 47 -12.75 -3.01 -27.12
C GLY A 47 -11.76 -2.12 -26.38
N THR A 48 -12.28 -1.00 -25.87
CA THR A 48 -11.49 0.03 -25.18
C THR A 48 -11.98 0.19 -23.74
N LEU A 49 -11.04 0.10 -22.80
CA LEU A 49 -11.22 0.48 -21.40
C LEU A 49 -10.83 1.94 -21.23
N TYR A 50 -11.65 2.71 -20.52
CA TYR A 50 -11.35 4.10 -20.16
C TYR A 50 -11.02 4.19 -18.67
N VAL A 51 -9.98 4.98 -18.34
CA VAL A 51 -9.63 5.33 -16.97
C VAL A 51 -9.84 6.83 -16.81
N LEU A 52 -10.80 7.23 -15.98
CA LEU A 52 -11.12 8.63 -15.74
C LEU A 52 -10.38 9.11 -14.50
N THR A 53 -9.72 10.28 -14.57
CA THR A 53 -9.01 10.84 -13.43
C THR A 53 -9.01 12.37 -13.42
N TYR A 54 -9.03 12.93 -12.22
CA TYR A 54 -8.86 14.38 -12.00
C TYR A 54 -7.40 14.81 -12.08
N GLN A 55 -6.47 13.87 -12.01
CA GLN A 55 -5.05 14.18 -12.07
C GLN A 55 -4.67 14.78 -13.43
N GLU A 56 -3.71 15.71 -13.41
CA GLU A 56 -3.21 16.37 -14.62
C GLU A 56 -2.26 15.49 -15.47
N GLY A 57 -1.96 14.27 -14.99
CA GLY A 57 -1.10 13.32 -15.68
C GLY A 57 -0.72 12.16 -14.78
N ALA A 58 0.06 11.23 -15.29
CA ALA A 58 0.76 10.23 -14.49
C ALA A 58 1.77 10.93 -13.56
N SER A 59 1.97 10.41 -12.35
CA SER A 59 3.04 10.92 -11.48
C SER A 59 4.40 10.77 -12.19
N THR A 60 4.63 9.62 -12.78
CA THR A 60 5.72 9.28 -13.68
C THR A 60 5.35 7.99 -14.41
N LEU A 61 5.88 7.76 -15.62
CA LEU A 61 5.79 6.45 -16.28
C LEU A 61 7.07 5.63 -16.14
N ASP A 62 8.13 6.20 -15.54
CA ASP A 62 9.39 5.49 -15.31
C ASP A 62 9.22 4.45 -14.18
N PRO A 63 9.40 3.14 -14.47
CA PRO A 63 9.23 2.08 -13.48
C PRO A 63 10.05 2.28 -12.20
N GLN A 64 11.27 2.83 -12.29
CA GLN A 64 12.15 3.03 -11.14
C GLN A 64 11.70 4.17 -10.22
N ARG A 65 10.83 5.06 -10.71
CA ARG A 65 10.41 6.27 -10.00
C ARG A 65 8.99 6.17 -9.43
N VAL A 66 8.14 5.29 -9.98
CA VAL A 66 6.75 5.16 -9.54
C VAL A 66 6.68 4.56 -8.14
N TYR A 67 5.88 5.20 -7.24
CA TYR A 67 5.74 4.75 -5.86
C TYR A 67 4.31 4.94 -5.29
N THR A 68 3.32 5.08 -6.15
CA THR A 68 1.91 5.09 -5.72
C THR A 68 1.29 3.71 -5.99
N GLY A 69 0.59 3.13 -5.01
CA GLY A 69 0.07 1.77 -5.11
C GLY A 69 -0.77 1.53 -6.36
N ALA A 70 -1.68 2.45 -6.69
CA ALA A 70 -2.53 2.33 -7.87
C ALA A 70 -1.73 2.32 -9.20
N GLU A 71 -0.72 3.19 -9.35
CA GLU A 71 0.13 3.22 -10.54
C GLU A 71 1.07 2.02 -10.60
N LEU A 72 1.63 1.56 -9.46
CA LEU A 72 2.39 0.31 -9.37
C LEU A 72 1.56 -0.87 -9.90
N GLY A 73 0.30 -1.00 -9.46
CA GLY A 73 -0.62 -2.03 -9.95
C GLY A 73 -0.98 -1.87 -11.42
N ALA A 74 -1.28 -0.64 -11.86
CA ALA A 74 -1.61 -0.33 -13.25
C ALA A 74 -0.46 -0.66 -14.20
N TYR A 75 0.74 -0.17 -13.91
CA TYR A 75 1.89 -0.33 -14.80
C TYR A 75 2.48 -1.73 -14.73
N GLY A 76 2.54 -2.32 -13.51
CA GLY A 76 2.93 -3.71 -13.31
C GLY A 76 2.00 -4.71 -14.00
N SER A 77 0.72 -4.40 -14.17
CA SER A 77 -0.22 -5.25 -14.90
C SER A 77 -0.27 -4.98 -16.41
N THR A 78 0.38 -3.93 -16.91
CA THR A 78 0.28 -3.54 -18.32
C THR A 78 1.60 -3.58 -19.08
N TYR A 79 2.57 -2.72 -18.78
CA TYR A 79 3.77 -2.57 -19.61
C TYR A 79 5.10 -2.92 -18.92
N ALA A 80 5.15 -2.98 -17.58
CA ALA A 80 6.38 -3.18 -16.82
C ALA A 80 6.32 -4.44 -15.97
N ARG A 81 6.90 -5.55 -16.44
CA ARG A 81 7.00 -6.82 -15.70
C ARG A 81 8.23 -6.81 -14.81
N THR A 82 8.17 -7.61 -13.74
CA THR A 82 9.22 -7.80 -12.74
C THR A 82 9.55 -9.28 -12.57
N LEU A 83 10.55 -9.63 -11.75
CA LEU A 83 10.92 -11.04 -11.51
C LEU A 83 9.77 -11.83 -10.89
N THR A 84 9.07 -11.24 -9.93
CA THR A 84 7.89 -11.78 -9.25
C THR A 84 6.74 -10.78 -9.37
N SER A 85 5.53 -11.22 -9.13
CA SER A 85 4.32 -10.39 -9.10
C SER A 85 3.32 -11.01 -8.13
N TYR A 86 2.08 -10.55 -8.14
CA TYR A 86 1.03 -11.07 -7.28
C TYR A 86 0.00 -11.86 -8.06
N VAL A 87 -0.68 -12.79 -7.38
CA VAL A 87 -1.78 -13.56 -7.98
C VAL A 87 -2.88 -12.60 -8.48
N PRO A 88 -3.27 -12.67 -9.76
CA PRO A 88 -4.29 -11.79 -10.32
C PRO A 88 -5.70 -12.25 -9.93
N SER A 89 -6.06 -12.06 -8.66
CA SER A 89 -7.36 -12.45 -8.12
C SER A 89 -7.87 -11.46 -7.10
N ALA A 90 -9.19 -11.42 -6.93
CA ALA A 90 -9.83 -10.70 -5.85
C ALA A 90 -9.54 -11.35 -4.49
N GLY A 91 -9.68 -10.57 -3.43
CA GLY A 91 -9.61 -11.03 -2.05
C GLY A 91 -8.21 -11.47 -1.63
N LYS A 92 -8.15 -12.17 -0.49
CA LYS A 92 -6.91 -12.53 0.19
C LYS A 92 -5.89 -13.27 -0.69
N SER A 93 -6.34 -14.09 -1.64
CA SER A 93 -5.45 -14.80 -2.56
C SER A 93 -4.65 -13.87 -3.47
N GLY A 94 -5.18 -12.68 -3.78
CA GLY A 94 -4.50 -11.66 -4.57
C GLY A 94 -3.28 -11.04 -3.89
N ALA A 95 -3.09 -11.23 -2.59
CA ALA A 95 -1.93 -10.77 -1.85
C ALA A 95 -0.74 -11.75 -1.88
N ALA A 96 -0.93 -12.96 -2.41
CA ALA A 96 0.15 -13.94 -2.52
C ALA A 96 1.10 -13.59 -3.66
N VAL A 97 2.42 -13.56 -3.37
CA VAL A 97 3.45 -13.39 -4.40
C VAL A 97 3.56 -14.66 -5.25
N MET A 98 3.81 -14.50 -6.55
CA MET A 98 4.01 -15.57 -7.50
C MET A 98 5.15 -15.24 -8.48
N PRO A 99 5.79 -16.26 -9.11
CA PRO A 99 6.77 -16.00 -10.17
C PRO A 99 6.14 -15.27 -11.36
N ASP A 100 6.85 -14.26 -11.91
CA ASP A 100 6.48 -13.59 -13.16
C ASP A 100 7.53 -13.84 -14.24
N MET A 101 8.52 -12.95 -14.42
CA MET A 101 9.63 -13.21 -15.36
C MET A 101 10.61 -14.26 -14.82
N ALA A 102 10.67 -14.45 -13.52
CA ALA A 102 11.43 -15.57 -12.93
C ALA A 102 10.65 -16.89 -13.04
N THR A 103 11.37 -18.03 -13.02
CA THR A 103 10.79 -19.37 -13.04
C THR A 103 10.19 -19.79 -11.70
N ASP A 104 10.66 -19.19 -10.60
CA ASP A 104 10.27 -19.44 -9.22
C ASP A 104 10.35 -18.15 -8.38
N LEU A 105 10.16 -18.26 -7.07
CA LEU A 105 10.24 -17.15 -6.13
C LEU A 105 11.66 -16.82 -5.65
N GLY A 106 12.66 -17.36 -6.33
CA GLY A 106 14.08 -17.21 -5.97
C GLY A 106 14.54 -18.20 -4.89
N THR A 107 15.85 -18.31 -4.80
CA THR A 107 16.53 -19.14 -3.79
C THR A 107 17.40 -18.26 -2.93
N ALA A 108 17.17 -18.29 -1.61
CA ALA A 108 17.98 -17.58 -0.64
C ALA A 108 19.13 -18.42 -0.12
N SER A 109 20.24 -17.77 0.24
CA SER A 109 21.28 -18.38 1.09
C SER A 109 20.76 -18.59 2.53
N GLU A 110 21.48 -19.41 3.32
CA GLU A 110 21.08 -19.70 4.72
C GLU A 110 21.04 -18.44 5.60
N ASP A 111 21.88 -17.46 5.29
CA ASP A 111 21.96 -16.16 6.00
C ASP A 111 21.03 -15.10 5.43
N LEU A 112 20.24 -15.42 4.38
CA LEU A 112 19.30 -14.51 3.70
C LEU A 112 19.95 -13.28 3.05
N MET A 113 21.27 -13.31 2.85
CA MET A 113 22.05 -12.22 2.27
C MET A 113 22.34 -12.39 0.79
N THR A 114 22.04 -13.54 0.20
CA THR A 114 22.16 -13.78 -1.25
C THR A 114 20.87 -14.39 -1.78
N TRP A 115 20.32 -13.77 -2.83
CA TRP A 115 19.14 -14.26 -3.51
C TRP A 115 19.40 -14.46 -5.00
N THR A 116 18.97 -15.59 -5.54
CA THR A 116 19.17 -15.97 -6.94
C THR A 116 17.86 -16.29 -7.62
N PHE A 117 17.64 -15.71 -8.81
CA PHE A 117 16.47 -15.94 -9.65
C PHE A 117 16.90 -16.38 -11.05
N THR A 118 16.10 -17.24 -11.68
CA THR A 118 16.32 -17.67 -13.07
C THR A 118 15.22 -17.12 -13.97
N LEU A 119 15.59 -16.43 -15.05
CA LEU A 119 14.64 -15.85 -16.00
C LEU A 119 14.01 -16.93 -16.88
N ARG A 120 12.71 -16.77 -17.16
CA ARG A 120 11.96 -17.60 -18.12
C ARG A 120 12.46 -17.40 -19.54
N ASP A 121 12.24 -18.41 -20.37
CA ASP A 121 12.36 -18.29 -21.83
C ASP A 121 11.20 -17.49 -22.41
N GLY A 122 11.47 -16.75 -23.49
CA GLY A 122 10.45 -16.09 -24.31
C GLY A 122 9.84 -14.85 -23.69
N VAL A 123 10.48 -14.22 -22.70
CA VAL A 123 10.14 -12.86 -22.26
C VAL A 123 10.76 -11.87 -23.23
N THR A 124 9.94 -11.07 -23.89
CA THR A 124 10.35 -10.19 -24.99
C THR A 124 9.97 -8.74 -24.73
N TRP A 125 10.76 -7.84 -25.28
CA TRP A 125 10.48 -6.43 -25.40
C TRP A 125 9.46 -6.16 -26.53
N GLU A 126 8.92 -4.94 -26.57
CA GLU A 126 7.94 -4.52 -27.60
C GLU A 126 8.49 -4.47 -29.04
N ASP A 127 9.81 -4.55 -29.23
CA ASP A 127 10.45 -4.70 -30.53
C ASP A 127 10.74 -6.16 -30.91
N GLY A 128 10.43 -7.09 -30.01
CA GLY A 128 10.64 -8.53 -30.17
C GLY A 128 12.01 -9.03 -29.75
N SER A 129 12.90 -8.17 -29.25
CA SER A 129 14.16 -8.60 -28.65
C SER A 129 13.92 -9.26 -27.28
N ASP A 130 14.82 -10.18 -26.88
CA ASP A 130 14.72 -10.88 -25.59
C ASP A 130 15.03 -9.92 -24.42
N VAL A 131 14.26 -10.05 -23.32
CA VAL A 131 14.63 -9.45 -22.03
C VAL A 131 15.76 -10.27 -21.41
N THR A 132 16.81 -9.60 -21.01
CA THR A 132 18.03 -10.23 -20.48
C THR A 132 18.22 -9.95 -18.98
N CYS A 133 19.11 -10.73 -18.33
CA CYS A 133 19.58 -10.43 -16.99
C CYS A 133 20.19 -9.03 -16.91
N GLY A 134 20.97 -8.63 -17.93
CA GLY A 134 21.58 -7.31 -18.00
C GLY A 134 20.57 -6.16 -17.98
N ASP A 135 19.40 -6.34 -18.61
CA ASP A 135 18.34 -5.33 -18.59
C ASP A 135 17.76 -5.14 -17.19
N ILE A 136 17.63 -6.23 -16.41
CA ILE A 136 17.17 -6.15 -15.01
C ILE A 136 18.24 -5.46 -14.16
N ALA A 137 19.51 -5.88 -14.26
CA ALA A 137 20.60 -5.26 -13.54
C ALA A 137 20.70 -3.76 -13.87
N TYR A 138 20.57 -3.39 -15.16
CA TYR A 138 20.57 -2.00 -15.56
C TYR A 138 19.37 -1.22 -14.99
N GLY A 139 18.16 -1.77 -15.05
CA GLY A 139 16.99 -1.17 -14.44
C GLY A 139 17.19 -0.88 -12.95
N VAL A 140 17.71 -1.86 -12.20
CA VAL A 140 18.02 -1.71 -10.76
C VAL A 140 19.10 -0.63 -10.56
N SER A 141 20.13 -0.58 -11.41
CA SER A 141 21.21 0.42 -11.30
C SER A 141 20.70 1.87 -11.40
N ARG A 142 19.64 2.11 -12.16
CA ARG A 142 19.01 3.44 -12.32
C ARG A 142 18.44 3.98 -11.00
N THR A 143 18.06 3.12 -10.05
CA THR A 143 17.53 3.57 -8.74
C THR A 143 18.59 4.31 -7.90
N PHE A 144 19.86 4.18 -8.22
CA PHE A 144 20.97 4.88 -7.57
C PHE A 144 21.26 6.26 -8.18
N ALA A 145 20.65 6.59 -9.31
CA ALA A 145 20.91 7.82 -10.06
C ALA A 145 19.99 8.94 -9.60
N ALA A 146 20.42 9.75 -8.65
CA ALA A 146 19.65 10.87 -8.12
C ALA A 146 19.26 11.90 -9.18
N GLU A 147 20.11 12.10 -10.20
CA GLU A 147 19.86 12.99 -11.33
C GLU A 147 18.68 12.56 -12.22
N VAL A 148 18.30 11.29 -12.17
CA VAL A 148 17.14 10.75 -12.92
C VAL A 148 15.95 10.57 -11.99
N THR A 149 16.16 9.94 -10.86
CA THR A 149 15.08 9.65 -9.92
C THR A 149 14.63 10.89 -9.13
N ALA A 150 15.50 11.89 -9.00
CA ALA A 150 15.24 13.10 -8.22
C ALA A 150 14.75 12.83 -6.77
N GLY A 151 15.12 11.68 -6.21
CA GLY A 151 14.65 11.20 -4.90
C GLY A 151 13.25 10.59 -4.93
N GLU A 152 12.68 10.33 -6.09
CA GLU A 152 11.41 9.62 -6.26
C GLU A 152 11.62 8.11 -6.33
N GLY A 153 10.57 7.35 -6.02
CA GLY A 153 10.61 5.88 -6.04
C GLY A 153 11.04 5.24 -4.72
N PRO A 154 10.90 3.92 -4.64
CA PRO A 154 11.27 3.16 -3.45
C PRO A 154 12.79 2.97 -3.35
N MET A 155 13.32 3.12 -2.14
CA MET A 155 14.76 3.09 -1.85
C MET A 155 15.29 1.69 -1.48
N TYR A 156 14.54 0.61 -1.74
CA TYR A 156 14.92 -0.74 -1.29
C TYR A 156 16.21 -1.26 -1.94
N ALA A 157 16.47 -0.95 -3.22
CA ALA A 157 17.72 -1.35 -3.86
C ALA A 157 18.93 -0.68 -3.19
N THR A 158 18.89 0.63 -2.93
CA THR A 158 19.96 1.37 -2.25
C THR A 158 20.14 0.95 -0.79
N THR A 159 19.03 0.54 -0.13
CA THR A 159 19.04 0.10 1.27
C THR A 159 19.55 -1.33 1.45
N TYR A 160 19.20 -2.23 0.52
CA TYR A 160 19.46 -3.67 0.72
C TYR A 160 20.72 -4.20 0.02
N LEU A 161 21.05 -3.69 -1.18
CA LEU A 161 22.19 -4.21 -1.95
C LEU A 161 23.52 -3.96 -1.24
N ASP A 162 24.42 -4.94 -1.30
CA ASP A 162 25.74 -4.89 -0.67
C ASP A 162 26.69 -3.94 -1.43
N ILE A 163 26.36 -2.67 -1.38
CA ILE A 163 27.17 -1.58 -1.91
C ILE A 163 27.61 -0.72 -0.73
N PRO A 164 28.91 -0.41 -0.59
CA PRO A 164 29.42 0.42 0.49
C PRO A 164 28.77 1.82 0.54
N GLU A 165 28.76 2.41 1.73
CA GLU A 165 28.43 3.82 1.87
C GLU A 165 29.43 4.70 1.11
N GLY A 166 28.96 5.85 0.61
CA GLY A 166 29.76 6.78 -0.17
C GLY A 166 29.13 8.16 -0.28
N ASP A 167 29.71 9.00 -1.11
CA ASP A 167 29.37 10.42 -1.20
C ASP A 167 28.27 10.76 -2.25
N SER A 168 27.57 9.74 -2.78
CA SER A 168 26.43 10.01 -3.68
C SER A 168 25.24 10.60 -2.90
N ASP A 169 24.29 11.21 -3.61
CA ASP A 169 23.10 11.82 -3.02
C ASP A 169 22.26 10.84 -2.18
N PHE A 170 22.36 9.54 -2.48
CA PHE A 170 21.71 8.48 -1.69
C PHE A 170 22.65 7.79 -0.70
N GLY A 171 23.82 8.36 -0.40
CA GLY A 171 24.77 7.82 0.57
C GLY A 171 25.46 6.52 0.13
N SER A 172 25.44 6.20 -1.17
CA SER A 172 26.06 5.00 -1.76
C SER A 172 27.40 5.33 -2.42
N ALA A 173 28.33 4.39 -2.41
CA ALA A 173 29.57 4.48 -3.21
C ALA A 173 29.32 4.35 -4.72
N TYR A 174 28.16 3.80 -5.14
CA TYR A 174 27.72 3.72 -6.53
C TYR A 174 26.71 4.84 -6.80
N PRO A 175 26.99 5.80 -7.71
CA PRO A 175 26.13 6.96 -7.99
C PRO A 175 25.12 6.71 -9.14
N GLY A 176 24.95 5.48 -9.60
CA GLY A 176 24.13 5.17 -10.76
C GLY A 176 24.91 5.05 -12.08
N PRO A 177 24.25 4.54 -13.15
CA PRO A 177 24.94 4.08 -14.37
C PRO A 177 25.56 5.21 -15.22
N TRP A 178 25.16 6.47 -15.03
CA TRP A 178 25.66 7.59 -15.82
C TRP A 178 26.89 8.28 -15.23
N LEU A 179 27.06 8.22 -13.91
CA LEU A 179 28.13 8.93 -13.18
C LEU A 179 29.20 8.00 -12.65
N ALA A 180 28.97 6.68 -12.62
CA ALA A 180 29.90 5.71 -12.04
C ALA A 180 31.23 5.63 -12.82
N THR A 181 32.33 5.59 -12.08
CA THR A 181 33.63 5.14 -12.62
C THR A 181 33.62 3.62 -12.82
N GLU A 182 34.64 3.06 -13.51
CA GLU A 182 34.78 1.59 -13.68
C GLU A 182 34.85 0.88 -12.32
N GLU A 183 35.56 1.45 -11.34
CA GLU A 183 35.64 0.88 -9.99
C GLU A 183 34.29 0.91 -9.26
N GLN A 184 33.53 1.98 -9.41
CA GLN A 184 32.19 2.09 -8.82
C GLN A 184 31.19 1.15 -9.50
N GLN A 185 31.27 1.01 -10.83
CA GLN A 185 30.46 0.04 -11.57
C GLN A 185 30.76 -1.39 -11.09
N ALA A 186 32.02 -1.73 -10.83
CA ALA A 186 32.39 -3.05 -10.31
C ALA A 186 31.74 -3.35 -8.95
N LEU A 187 31.56 -2.35 -8.07
CA LEU A 187 30.82 -2.54 -6.81
C LEU A 187 29.36 -2.93 -7.06
N PHE A 188 28.72 -2.31 -8.05
CA PHE A 188 27.35 -2.66 -8.42
C PHE A 188 27.30 -4.07 -9.05
N ASP A 189 28.24 -4.39 -9.93
CA ASP A 189 28.29 -5.71 -10.61
C ASP A 189 28.55 -6.87 -9.62
N GLU A 190 29.23 -6.60 -8.49
CA GLU A 190 29.37 -7.55 -7.38
C GLU A 190 28.07 -7.70 -6.59
N ALA A 191 27.31 -6.61 -6.40
CA ALA A 191 26.04 -6.64 -5.69
C ALA A 191 24.90 -7.24 -6.54
N VAL A 192 24.93 -7.05 -7.88
CA VAL A 192 23.92 -7.56 -8.82
C VAL A 192 24.63 -8.27 -9.98
N ALA A 193 24.80 -9.58 -9.85
CA ALA A 193 25.58 -10.39 -10.79
C ALA A 193 24.69 -11.15 -11.78
N CYS A 194 25.13 -11.21 -13.05
CA CYS A 194 24.45 -11.95 -14.11
C CYS A 194 25.31 -13.12 -14.62
N ASP A 195 24.71 -14.32 -14.68
CA ASP A 195 25.29 -15.48 -15.38
C ASP A 195 24.21 -16.12 -16.28
N GLY A 196 24.28 -15.82 -17.56
CA GLY A 196 23.27 -16.25 -18.53
C GLY A 196 21.88 -15.71 -18.18
N LYS A 197 20.97 -16.61 -17.77
CA LYS A 197 19.59 -16.26 -17.33
C LYS A 197 19.46 -16.14 -15.82
N THR A 198 20.53 -16.30 -15.09
CA THR A 198 20.52 -16.23 -13.63
C THR A 198 20.95 -14.86 -13.18
N ILE A 199 20.14 -14.21 -12.35
CA ILE A 199 20.48 -12.98 -11.64
C ILE A 199 20.65 -13.29 -10.16
N THR A 200 21.73 -12.77 -9.58
CA THR A 200 22.05 -12.90 -8.16
C THR A 200 22.12 -11.52 -7.53
N PHE A 201 21.41 -11.34 -6.43
CA PHE A 201 21.46 -10.15 -5.59
C PHE A 201 22.20 -10.47 -4.30
N ASN A 202 23.28 -9.75 -4.01
CA ASN A 202 23.99 -9.78 -2.74
C ASN A 202 23.53 -8.60 -1.87
N LEU A 203 23.11 -8.89 -0.65
CA LEU A 203 22.49 -7.93 0.28
C LEU A 203 23.42 -7.68 1.46
N LYS A 204 23.43 -6.46 1.99
CA LYS A 204 24.17 -6.07 3.19
C LYS A 204 23.45 -6.39 4.50
N VAL A 205 22.18 -6.81 4.43
CA VAL A 205 21.35 -7.22 5.57
C VAL A 205 20.53 -8.45 5.22
N PRO A 206 20.19 -9.33 6.18
CA PRO A 206 19.28 -10.44 5.93
C PRO A 206 17.86 -9.95 5.57
N VAL A 207 17.30 -10.43 4.46
CA VAL A 207 15.94 -10.10 4.01
C VAL A 207 15.20 -11.40 3.68
N ALA A 208 14.25 -11.78 4.51
CA ALA A 208 13.50 -13.05 4.35
C ALA A 208 12.42 -12.97 3.26
N ASP A 209 11.95 -11.78 2.91
CA ASP A 209 10.87 -11.53 1.97
C ASP A 209 11.33 -10.81 0.69
N PHE A 210 12.57 -11.01 0.28
CA PHE A 210 13.13 -10.37 -0.92
C PHE A 210 12.37 -10.72 -2.21
N ALA A 211 11.68 -11.88 -2.24
CA ALA A 211 10.77 -12.22 -3.34
C ALA A 211 9.62 -11.21 -3.51
N TYR A 212 9.19 -10.56 -2.43
CA TYR A 212 8.23 -9.45 -2.50
C TYR A 212 8.90 -8.15 -2.95
N THR A 213 10.12 -7.88 -2.46
CA THR A 213 10.87 -6.68 -2.84
C THR A 213 11.08 -6.58 -4.35
N VAL A 214 11.46 -7.68 -5.01
CA VAL A 214 11.68 -7.71 -6.47
C VAL A 214 10.38 -7.72 -7.30
N SER A 215 9.21 -7.66 -6.67
CA SER A 215 7.93 -7.37 -7.34
C SER A 215 7.68 -5.88 -7.55
N LEU A 216 8.42 -5.02 -6.85
CA LEU A 216 8.34 -3.58 -7.05
C LEU A 216 8.92 -3.19 -8.40
N LEU A 217 8.30 -2.20 -9.06
CA LEU A 217 8.73 -1.73 -10.38
C LEU A 217 10.14 -1.13 -10.37
N ALA A 218 10.68 -0.73 -9.22
CA ALA A 218 12.08 -0.36 -9.07
C ALA A 218 13.07 -1.46 -9.50
N PHE A 219 12.62 -2.73 -9.50
CA PHE A 219 13.37 -3.89 -9.97
C PHE A 219 12.96 -4.34 -11.40
N ALA A 220 12.15 -3.55 -12.10
CA ALA A 220 11.80 -3.83 -13.49
C ALA A 220 13.01 -3.66 -14.42
N PRO A 221 13.12 -4.46 -15.49
CA PRO A 221 14.17 -4.31 -16.48
C PRO A 221 14.02 -2.99 -17.26
N VAL A 222 15.14 -2.46 -17.69
CA VAL A 222 15.23 -1.36 -18.66
C VAL A 222 16.30 -1.71 -19.68
N PRO A 223 16.00 -1.72 -21.00
CA PRO A 223 17.02 -1.96 -22.00
C PRO A 223 17.90 -0.72 -22.15
N GLN A 224 19.16 -0.80 -21.78
CA GLN A 224 20.10 0.33 -21.76
C GLN A 224 20.11 1.11 -23.07
N ALA A 225 19.99 0.42 -24.22
CA ALA A 225 20.01 1.06 -25.54
C ALA A 225 18.74 1.92 -25.80
N GLN A 226 17.67 1.74 -25.05
CA GLN A 226 16.40 2.47 -25.16
C GLN A 226 16.22 3.48 -24.03
N ASP A 227 17.14 3.54 -23.08
CA ASP A 227 17.05 4.48 -21.98
C ASP A 227 17.31 5.92 -22.44
N THR A 228 16.38 6.79 -22.15
CA THR A 228 16.42 8.22 -22.47
C THR A 228 16.56 9.10 -21.22
N ALA A 229 17.08 8.52 -20.13
CA ALA A 229 17.25 9.15 -18.83
C ALA A 229 15.91 9.71 -18.29
N ASP A 230 15.84 11.00 -17.95
CA ASP A 230 14.64 11.67 -17.45
C ASP A 230 13.44 11.60 -18.42
N GLN A 231 13.71 11.54 -19.73
CA GLN A 231 12.67 11.43 -20.76
C GLN A 231 12.07 10.02 -20.85
N TYR A 232 12.69 9.00 -20.21
CA TYR A 232 12.13 7.66 -20.12
C TYR A 232 10.76 7.66 -19.42
N ALA A 233 10.54 8.62 -18.52
CA ALA A 233 9.26 8.86 -17.84
C ALA A 233 8.09 9.26 -18.77
N LEU A 234 8.34 9.58 -20.03
CA LEU A 234 7.28 9.92 -21.00
C LEU A 234 6.88 8.74 -21.89
N LYS A 235 7.81 7.82 -22.14
CA LYS A 235 7.57 6.65 -22.97
C LYS A 235 8.53 5.50 -22.61
N PRO A 236 8.28 4.80 -21.50
CA PRO A 236 9.05 3.62 -21.15
C PRO A 236 8.86 2.51 -22.18
N PHE A 237 9.89 1.68 -22.33
CA PHE A 237 9.89 0.54 -23.24
C PHE A 237 9.21 -0.66 -22.58
N SER A 238 8.28 -1.32 -23.27
CA SER A 238 7.40 -2.32 -22.68
C SER A 238 7.92 -3.75 -22.83
N ASN A 239 7.79 -4.54 -21.76
CA ASN A 239 7.91 -5.99 -21.76
C ASN A 239 6.62 -6.70 -21.34
N GLY A 240 5.51 -5.97 -21.22
CA GLY A 240 4.20 -6.46 -20.84
C GLY A 240 3.21 -6.56 -22.02
N PRO A 241 1.93 -6.92 -21.73
CA PRO A 241 0.91 -7.11 -22.76
C PRO A 241 0.43 -5.84 -23.47
N PHE A 242 0.72 -4.67 -22.88
CA PHE A 242 0.42 -3.37 -23.50
C PHE A 242 1.70 -2.56 -23.65
N LYS A 243 1.70 -1.62 -24.59
CA LYS A 243 2.73 -0.59 -24.75
C LYS A 243 2.09 0.78 -24.85
N ILE A 244 2.85 1.81 -24.51
CA ILE A 244 2.39 3.19 -24.60
C ILE A 244 2.51 3.65 -26.07
N ASP A 245 1.37 3.91 -26.68
CA ASP A 245 1.28 4.46 -28.02
C ASP A 245 1.53 5.97 -28.00
N SER A 246 0.81 6.68 -27.13
CA SER A 246 0.95 8.12 -26.92
C SER A 246 0.69 8.54 -25.49
N TYR A 247 1.34 9.60 -25.04
CA TYR A 247 1.10 10.26 -23.76
C TYR A 247 1.16 11.79 -23.94
N GLU A 248 0.07 12.45 -23.63
CA GLU A 248 -0.08 13.91 -23.61
C GLU A 248 -0.51 14.33 -22.20
N PRO A 249 0.42 14.77 -21.32
CA PRO A 249 0.08 15.24 -19.98
C PRO A 249 -1.04 16.28 -20.00
N GLY A 250 -1.95 16.23 -19.04
CA GLY A 250 -3.13 17.09 -18.96
C GLY A 250 -4.29 16.67 -19.87
N LYS A 251 -4.13 15.61 -20.67
CA LYS A 251 -5.15 15.22 -21.62
C LYS A 251 -5.40 13.71 -21.64
N GLU A 252 -4.47 12.92 -22.19
CA GLU A 252 -4.68 11.48 -22.31
C GLU A 252 -3.38 10.67 -22.40
N MET A 253 -3.46 9.41 -22.00
CA MET A 253 -2.48 8.39 -22.33
C MET A 253 -3.20 7.23 -23.03
N VAL A 254 -2.64 6.78 -24.12
CA VAL A 254 -3.17 5.66 -24.92
C VAL A 254 -2.20 4.49 -24.83
N MET A 255 -2.71 3.36 -24.35
CA MET A 255 -2.00 2.08 -24.33
C MET A 255 -2.66 1.12 -25.31
N VAL A 256 -1.86 0.47 -26.13
CA VAL A 256 -2.32 -0.53 -27.13
C VAL A 256 -1.68 -1.88 -26.86
N ARG A 257 -2.20 -2.95 -27.44
CA ARG A 257 -1.58 -4.27 -27.34
C ARG A 257 -0.15 -4.24 -27.81
N ASN A 258 0.72 -4.91 -27.05
CA ASN A 258 2.07 -5.23 -27.50
C ASN A 258 2.03 -6.53 -28.29
N GLU A 259 2.22 -6.45 -29.59
CA GLU A 259 2.15 -7.59 -30.49
C GLU A 259 3.30 -8.59 -30.34
N ASN A 260 4.38 -8.18 -29.70
CA ASN A 260 5.54 -9.00 -29.39
C ASN A 260 5.49 -9.63 -27.99
N TRP A 261 4.46 -9.30 -27.18
CA TRP A 261 4.28 -9.94 -25.88
C TRP A 261 3.87 -11.42 -26.06
N ASN A 262 4.60 -12.30 -25.37
CA ASN A 262 4.38 -13.73 -25.42
C ASN A 262 3.54 -14.21 -24.21
N PRO A 263 2.27 -14.59 -24.39
CA PRO A 263 1.42 -15.06 -23.30
C PRO A 263 1.92 -16.35 -22.63
N ASP A 264 2.67 -17.22 -23.33
CA ASP A 264 3.22 -18.44 -22.77
C ASP A 264 4.35 -18.18 -21.75
N SER A 265 4.96 -17.00 -21.80
CA SER A 265 5.95 -16.54 -20.84
C SER A 265 5.39 -15.77 -19.65
N ASP A 266 4.05 -15.51 -19.64
CA ASP A 266 3.42 -14.64 -18.63
C ASP A 266 2.33 -15.40 -17.85
N PRO A 267 2.65 -15.86 -16.64
CA PRO A 267 1.66 -16.58 -15.82
C PRO A 267 0.67 -15.64 -15.11
N VAL A 268 0.91 -14.32 -15.15
CA VAL A 268 0.18 -13.33 -14.35
C VAL A 268 -0.93 -12.66 -15.15
N ARG A 269 -0.64 -12.19 -16.38
CA ARG A 269 -1.53 -11.29 -17.13
C ARG A 269 -2.36 -12.03 -18.16
N LYS A 270 -3.64 -11.66 -18.23
CA LYS A 270 -4.60 -12.20 -19.23
C LYS A 270 -5.43 -11.04 -19.78
N PRO A 271 -4.85 -10.20 -20.63
CA PRO A 271 -5.51 -9.00 -21.10
C PRO A 271 -6.69 -9.36 -22.04
N HIS A 272 -7.84 -8.74 -21.79
CA HIS A 272 -9.06 -8.90 -22.59
C HIS A 272 -9.28 -7.74 -23.56
N VAL A 273 -9.01 -6.49 -23.13
CA VAL A 273 -9.25 -5.29 -23.94
C VAL A 273 -8.14 -5.06 -24.97
N ASP A 274 -8.44 -4.40 -26.10
CA ASP A 274 -7.43 -4.04 -27.12
C ASP A 274 -6.69 -2.76 -26.79
N LYS A 275 -7.34 -1.87 -26.03
CA LYS A 275 -6.85 -0.52 -25.76
C LYS A 275 -7.27 -0.07 -24.37
N ILE A 276 -6.39 0.70 -23.73
CA ILE A 276 -6.67 1.41 -22.48
C ILE A 276 -6.40 2.89 -22.73
N ILE A 277 -7.36 3.74 -22.40
CA ILE A 277 -7.25 5.19 -22.55
C ILE A 277 -7.44 5.84 -21.18
N TRP A 278 -6.40 6.49 -20.68
CA TRP A 278 -6.47 7.36 -19.52
C TRP A 278 -6.88 8.76 -19.96
N GLN A 279 -7.92 9.31 -19.34
CA GLN A 279 -8.39 10.67 -19.55
C GLN A 279 -8.08 11.50 -18.30
N TYR A 280 -7.17 12.45 -18.44
CA TYR A 280 -6.67 13.30 -17.35
C TYR A 280 -7.41 14.63 -17.23
N GLY A 281 -7.26 15.30 -16.08
CA GLY A 281 -7.74 16.66 -15.86
C GLY A 281 -9.26 16.80 -15.81
N ILE A 282 -9.99 15.74 -15.48
CA ILE A 282 -11.45 15.79 -15.39
C ILE A 282 -11.84 16.20 -13.96
N ASP A 283 -12.70 17.19 -13.82
CA ASP A 283 -13.25 17.55 -12.51
C ASP A 283 -13.91 16.36 -11.81
N GLU A 284 -13.64 16.16 -10.51
CA GLU A 284 -14.13 15.00 -9.75
C GLU A 284 -15.65 14.89 -9.73
N ALA A 285 -16.38 16.03 -9.66
CA ALA A 285 -17.84 16.03 -9.71
C ALA A 285 -18.35 15.59 -11.10
N VAL A 286 -17.65 15.96 -12.17
CA VAL A 286 -17.94 15.50 -13.54
C VAL A 286 -17.67 13.99 -13.68
N ILE A 287 -16.61 13.47 -13.05
CA ILE A 287 -16.35 12.02 -13.03
C ILE A 287 -17.53 11.29 -12.38
N ASP A 288 -17.96 11.73 -11.20
CA ASP A 288 -19.09 11.12 -10.50
C ASP A 288 -20.38 11.18 -11.32
N GLU A 289 -20.70 12.34 -11.93
CA GLU A 289 -21.85 12.47 -12.82
C GLU A 289 -21.81 11.50 -14.01
N ARG A 290 -20.67 11.37 -14.68
CA ARG A 290 -20.46 10.43 -15.80
C ARG A 290 -20.64 8.98 -15.35
N MET A 291 -20.05 8.61 -14.24
CA MET A 291 -20.13 7.24 -13.71
C MET A 291 -21.56 6.91 -13.24
N LEU A 292 -22.29 7.84 -12.65
CA LEU A 292 -23.69 7.64 -12.29
C LEU A 292 -24.59 7.54 -13.53
N ALA A 293 -24.35 8.35 -14.56
CA ALA A 293 -25.11 8.34 -15.80
C ALA A 293 -24.90 7.06 -16.63
N ASP A 294 -23.74 6.42 -16.53
CA ASP A 294 -23.40 5.14 -17.20
C ASP A 294 -23.79 5.11 -18.68
N SER A 295 -23.32 6.07 -19.46
CA SER A 295 -23.73 6.26 -20.83
C SER A 295 -22.57 6.27 -21.82
N GLY A 296 -22.80 5.80 -23.05
CA GLY A 296 -21.78 5.77 -24.10
C GLY A 296 -20.53 4.99 -23.68
N ASP A 297 -19.36 5.63 -23.80
CA ASP A 297 -18.06 5.05 -23.48
C ASP A 297 -17.86 4.85 -21.97
N ASP A 298 -18.58 5.59 -21.13
CA ASP A 298 -18.48 5.49 -19.67
C ASP A 298 -18.97 4.14 -19.13
N LYS A 299 -19.74 3.38 -19.92
CA LYS A 299 -20.05 1.98 -19.62
C LYS A 299 -18.81 1.07 -19.57
N ASN A 300 -17.74 1.48 -20.22
CA ASN A 300 -16.46 0.79 -20.27
C ASN A 300 -15.39 1.50 -19.41
N ALA A 301 -15.81 2.32 -18.44
CA ALA A 301 -14.89 3.14 -17.67
C ALA A 301 -14.69 2.62 -16.25
N ILE A 302 -13.50 2.90 -15.73
CA ILE A 302 -13.15 2.84 -14.30
C ILE A 302 -12.61 4.20 -13.87
N VAL A 303 -12.50 4.43 -12.57
CA VAL A 303 -12.04 5.70 -12.01
C VAL A 303 -10.68 5.52 -11.32
N TYR A 304 -9.75 6.42 -11.57
CA TYR A 304 -8.57 6.60 -10.74
C TYR A 304 -8.85 7.72 -9.72
N GLY A 305 -9.15 7.32 -8.53
CA GLY A 305 -9.70 8.14 -7.45
C GLY A 305 -10.80 7.38 -6.74
N GLY A 306 -11.62 8.07 -6.00
CA GLY A 306 -12.80 7.54 -5.31
C GLY A 306 -14.04 8.37 -5.62
N ILE A 307 -15.18 7.89 -5.15
CA ILE A 307 -16.43 8.64 -5.19
C ILE A 307 -16.35 9.78 -4.17
N LEU A 308 -16.80 10.96 -4.55
CA LEU A 308 -16.89 12.11 -3.64
C LEU A 308 -17.74 11.80 -2.41
N ALA A 309 -17.31 12.29 -1.25
CA ALA A 309 -17.96 12.02 0.04
C ALA A 309 -19.48 12.30 0.03
N GLU A 310 -19.90 13.33 -0.69
CA GLU A 310 -21.32 13.73 -0.85
C GLU A 310 -22.15 12.73 -1.65
N ASN A 311 -21.53 11.93 -2.53
CA ASN A 311 -22.20 10.94 -3.37
C ASN A 311 -22.17 9.53 -2.77
N LEU A 312 -21.30 9.25 -1.78
CA LEU A 312 -21.14 7.92 -1.16
C LEU A 312 -22.46 7.34 -0.65
N GLN A 313 -23.24 8.16 0.09
CA GLN A 313 -24.54 7.70 0.60
C GLN A 313 -25.47 7.28 -0.54
N THR A 314 -25.54 8.04 -1.63
CA THR A 314 -26.36 7.73 -2.81
C THR A 314 -25.91 6.43 -3.46
N VAL A 315 -24.62 6.32 -3.75
CA VAL A 315 -24.05 5.14 -4.44
C VAL A 315 -24.24 3.87 -3.62
N PHE A 316 -23.96 3.90 -2.32
CA PHE A 316 -23.99 2.70 -1.47
C PHE A 316 -25.37 2.35 -0.92
N SER A 317 -26.37 3.24 -1.04
CA SER A 317 -27.76 2.95 -0.71
C SER A 317 -28.63 2.54 -1.89
N ASP A 318 -28.18 2.77 -3.14
CA ASP A 318 -28.92 2.42 -4.34
C ASP A 318 -28.60 0.98 -4.78
N ASP A 319 -29.53 0.06 -4.53
CA ASP A 319 -29.41 -1.35 -4.92
C ASP A 319 -29.23 -1.56 -6.44
N THR A 320 -29.59 -0.60 -7.28
CA THR A 320 -29.38 -0.69 -8.73
C THR A 320 -27.91 -0.56 -9.11
N LEU A 321 -27.09 0.03 -8.25
CA LEU A 321 -25.64 0.21 -8.45
C LEU A 321 -24.78 -0.89 -7.83
N LYS A 322 -25.38 -1.84 -7.09
CA LYS A 322 -24.65 -2.87 -6.34
C LYS A 322 -23.68 -3.70 -7.21
N ASP A 323 -24.02 -3.93 -8.47
CA ASP A 323 -23.23 -4.73 -9.41
C ASP A 323 -22.07 -3.93 -10.05
N ARG A 324 -21.98 -2.63 -9.77
CA ARG A 324 -21.00 -1.70 -10.34
C ARG A 324 -20.08 -1.07 -9.30
N ARG A 325 -20.37 -1.23 -8.01
CA ARG A 325 -19.58 -0.64 -6.92
C ARG A 325 -18.57 -1.65 -6.36
N THR A 326 -17.42 -1.13 -5.92
CA THR A 326 -16.45 -1.84 -5.11
C THR A 326 -16.42 -1.23 -3.72
N ASP A 327 -16.33 -2.07 -2.69
CA ASP A 327 -16.30 -1.67 -1.28
C ASP A 327 -15.27 -2.56 -0.57
N GLY A 328 -13.99 -2.26 -0.73
CA GLY A 328 -12.90 -3.01 -0.14
C GLY A 328 -11.90 -2.08 0.56
N PHE A 329 -11.13 -2.60 1.51
CA PHE A 329 -10.02 -1.87 2.09
C PHE A 329 -8.98 -1.55 1.01
N ASP A 330 -8.40 -0.34 1.05
CA ASP A 330 -7.38 0.12 0.10
C ASP A 330 -5.93 -0.11 0.60
N GLY A 331 -5.79 -0.75 1.75
CA GLY A 331 -4.50 -1.01 2.36
C GLY A 331 -3.95 0.14 3.21
N PHE A 332 -4.57 1.30 3.19
CA PHE A 332 -4.16 2.45 3.98
C PHE A 332 -4.71 2.40 5.41
N VAL A 333 -3.83 2.74 6.36
CA VAL A 333 -4.22 3.08 7.73
C VAL A 333 -3.80 4.50 8.01
N SER A 334 -4.76 5.38 8.29
CA SER A 334 -4.47 6.73 8.78
C SER A 334 -4.15 6.68 10.27
N TYR A 335 -3.24 7.54 10.73
CA TYR A 335 -2.88 7.61 12.14
C TYR A 335 -2.35 8.99 12.51
N THR A 336 -2.30 9.27 13.82
CA THR A 336 -1.65 10.45 14.39
C THR A 336 -0.46 10.00 15.21
N MET A 337 0.71 10.52 14.90
CA MET A 337 1.96 10.26 15.61
C MET A 337 2.12 11.22 16.78
N PHE A 338 2.67 10.72 17.88
CA PHE A 338 3.26 11.56 18.91
C PHE A 338 4.76 11.68 18.67
N ASN A 339 5.30 12.87 18.88
CA ASN A 339 6.71 13.03 19.11
C ASN A 339 7.01 12.59 20.55
N ASN A 340 7.46 11.34 20.73
CA ASN A 340 7.62 10.74 22.04
C ASN A 340 8.76 11.35 22.86
N GLU A 341 9.62 12.15 22.25
CA GLU A 341 10.61 12.96 22.98
C GLU A 341 9.96 14.18 23.65
N SER A 342 9.06 14.88 22.96
CA SER A 342 8.40 16.09 23.49
C SER A 342 7.08 15.78 24.22
N VAL A 343 6.43 14.64 23.93
CA VAL A 343 5.22 14.14 24.59
C VAL A 343 5.53 12.79 25.28
N ASN A 344 6.55 12.79 26.13
CA ASN A 344 7.11 11.62 26.80
C ASN A 344 6.29 11.08 27.98
N CYS A 345 5.00 11.37 28.03
CA CYS A 345 4.09 11.00 29.11
C CYS A 345 2.96 10.12 28.55
N ILE A 346 2.97 8.84 28.89
CA ILE A 346 1.99 7.88 28.38
C ILE A 346 0.57 8.18 28.86
N GLU A 347 0.40 8.71 30.08
CA GLU A 347 -0.90 9.09 30.63
C GLU A 347 -1.52 10.24 29.80
N LEU A 348 -0.71 11.23 29.40
CA LEU A 348 -1.16 12.31 28.54
C LEU A 348 -1.55 11.78 27.14
N ARG A 349 -0.73 10.90 26.55
CA ARG A 349 -1.05 10.29 25.25
C ARG A 349 -2.35 9.48 25.31
N LYS A 350 -2.57 8.71 26.40
CA LYS A 350 -3.83 8.00 26.64
C LYS A 350 -5.02 8.96 26.81
N ALA A 351 -4.84 10.05 27.56
CA ALA A 351 -5.88 11.06 27.75
C ALA A 351 -6.31 11.68 26.41
N ILE A 352 -5.36 12.02 25.56
CA ILE A 352 -5.62 12.55 24.21
C ILE A 352 -6.41 11.54 23.38
N TRP A 353 -6.02 10.27 23.38
CA TRP A 353 -6.74 9.23 22.61
C TRP A 353 -8.17 9.01 23.11
N LEU A 354 -8.37 8.93 24.43
CA LEU A 354 -9.69 8.75 25.05
C LEU A 354 -10.61 9.96 24.83
N GLY A 355 -10.04 11.18 24.78
CA GLY A 355 -10.80 12.42 24.60
C GLY A 355 -11.10 12.77 23.15
N LEU A 356 -10.51 12.10 22.16
CA LEU A 356 -10.68 12.37 20.76
C LEU A 356 -12.03 11.87 20.23
N ASP A 357 -12.78 12.74 19.54
CA ASP A 357 -14.01 12.37 18.82
C ASP A 357 -13.68 11.79 17.45
N ARG A 358 -13.44 10.47 17.41
CA ARG A 358 -13.14 9.73 16.19
C ARG A 358 -14.36 9.60 15.28
N GLU A 359 -15.58 9.59 15.86
CA GLU A 359 -16.81 9.51 15.07
C GLU A 359 -17.06 10.83 14.30
N ALA A 360 -16.77 11.97 14.91
CA ALA A 360 -16.82 13.25 14.21
C ALA A 360 -15.81 13.32 13.05
N LEU A 361 -14.58 12.81 13.27
CA LEU A 361 -13.57 12.70 12.21
C LEU A 361 -14.04 11.78 11.06
N ARG A 362 -14.60 10.61 11.36
CA ARG A 362 -15.17 9.69 10.37
C ARG A 362 -16.33 10.33 9.61
N THR A 363 -17.21 11.04 10.32
CA THR A 363 -18.34 11.76 9.71
C THR A 363 -17.84 12.85 8.74
N ALA A 364 -16.80 13.61 9.13
CA ALA A 364 -16.19 14.63 8.28
C ALA A 364 -15.54 14.05 7.02
N ALA A 365 -15.06 12.80 7.09
CA ALA A 365 -14.49 12.09 5.96
C ALA A 365 -15.52 11.46 5.00
N GLY A 366 -16.82 11.46 5.33
CA GLY A 366 -17.89 10.87 4.50
C GLY A 366 -18.68 9.73 5.19
N GLY A 367 -18.46 9.53 6.50
CA GLY A 367 -19.21 8.60 7.33
C GLY A 367 -18.71 7.16 7.27
N PRO A 368 -19.57 6.17 7.57
CA PRO A 368 -19.15 4.77 7.73
C PRO A 368 -18.72 4.08 6.42
N PHE A 369 -18.93 4.71 5.28
CA PHE A 369 -18.52 4.15 3.99
C PHE A 369 -17.02 4.32 3.72
N THR A 370 -16.36 5.31 4.34
CA THR A 370 -14.96 5.65 4.04
C THR A 370 -13.93 4.79 4.76
N GLY A 371 -14.35 3.97 5.71
CA GLY A 371 -13.45 3.08 6.45
C GLY A 371 -13.97 2.69 7.81
N GLU A 372 -13.17 1.89 8.50
CA GLU A 372 -13.44 1.41 9.85
C GLU A 372 -12.45 2.06 10.83
N PHE A 373 -12.83 2.21 12.11
CA PHE A 373 -11.88 2.64 13.12
C PHE A 373 -10.74 1.63 13.21
N ALA A 374 -9.52 2.09 12.97
CA ALA A 374 -8.38 1.21 13.02
C ALA A 374 -8.07 0.78 14.46
N SER A 375 -7.79 -0.50 14.62
CA SER A 375 -7.27 -1.09 15.85
C SER A 375 -5.85 -1.62 15.68
N SER A 376 -5.21 -1.34 14.57
CA SER A 376 -3.89 -1.81 14.18
C SER A 376 -3.26 -0.81 13.22
N PHE A 377 -1.93 -0.74 13.16
CA PHE A 377 -1.17 -0.03 12.12
C PHE A 377 -0.99 -0.91 10.87
N VAL A 378 -1.12 -2.22 11.03
CA VAL A 378 -1.18 -3.18 9.94
C VAL A 378 -2.61 -3.18 9.39
N ALA A 379 -2.76 -2.96 8.09
CA ALA A 379 -4.07 -2.88 7.45
C ALA A 379 -4.78 -4.26 7.41
N PRO A 380 -6.12 -4.31 7.46
CA PRO A 380 -6.89 -5.57 7.34
C PRO A 380 -6.59 -6.39 6.09
N LEU A 381 -6.12 -5.75 5.01
CA LEU A 381 -5.67 -6.42 3.79
C LEU A 381 -4.51 -7.38 4.01
N LEU A 382 -3.61 -7.07 4.94
CA LEU A 382 -2.49 -7.94 5.30
C LEU A 382 -2.97 -9.07 6.22
N ALA A 383 -3.99 -9.79 5.79
CA ALA A 383 -4.78 -10.71 6.60
C ALA A 383 -3.98 -11.75 7.41
N ASP A 384 -2.76 -12.12 6.97
CA ASP A 384 -1.88 -13.00 7.73
C ASP A 384 -1.24 -12.28 8.92
N ASP A 385 -0.88 -11.00 8.75
CA ASP A 385 -0.22 -10.17 9.76
C ASP A 385 -1.19 -9.28 10.55
N TYR A 386 -2.40 -9.13 10.04
CA TYR A 386 -3.42 -8.33 10.72
C TYR A 386 -4.03 -9.10 11.90
N GLU A 387 -4.13 -8.43 13.01
CA GLU A 387 -4.95 -8.80 14.16
C GLU A 387 -5.43 -7.52 14.84
N PRO A 388 -6.73 -7.40 15.16
CA PRO A 388 -7.20 -6.28 15.96
C PRO A 388 -6.48 -6.24 17.31
N ALA A 389 -5.75 -5.17 17.58
CA ALA A 389 -5.08 -5.01 18.87
C ALA A 389 -6.07 -4.71 19.99
N LYS A 390 -5.69 -5.05 21.21
CA LYS A 390 -6.39 -4.59 22.40
C LYS A 390 -6.08 -3.11 22.59
N LEU A 391 -7.11 -2.28 22.44
CA LEU A 391 -6.97 -0.83 22.55
C LEU A 391 -6.92 -0.36 24.02
N VAL A 392 -6.61 0.92 24.22
CA VAL A 392 -6.56 1.55 25.54
C VAL A 392 -7.88 1.35 26.28
N GLU A 393 -7.80 0.94 27.55
CA GLU A 393 -8.97 0.71 28.40
C GLU A 393 -9.82 1.98 28.52
N GLY A 394 -11.11 1.84 28.37
CA GLY A 394 -12.07 2.95 28.38
C GLY A 394 -12.32 3.61 27.03
N LEU A 395 -11.61 3.22 25.97
CA LEU A 395 -11.88 3.74 24.63
C LEU A 395 -13.23 3.24 24.09
N ASN A 396 -14.11 4.13 23.67
CA ASN A 396 -15.41 3.76 23.10
C ASN A 396 -15.23 3.19 21.69
N ILE A 397 -15.79 2.02 21.42
CA ILE A 397 -15.66 1.33 20.13
C ILE A 397 -16.43 2.04 19.00
N ASP A 398 -17.47 2.83 19.33
CA ASP A 398 -18.26 3.62 18.38
C ASP A 398 -17.56 4.93 17.95
N GLY A 399 -16.36 5.19 18.49
CA GLY A 399 -15.57 6.36 18.15
C GLY A 399 -15.90 7.63 18.91
N THR A 400 -16.96 7.63 19.74
CA THR A 400 -17.30 8.78 20.60
C THR A 400 -16.25 8.97 21.71
N PRO A 401 -15.96 10.22 22.14
CA PRO A 401 -14.99 10.47 23.21
C PRO A 401 -15.46 9.94 24.56
N ASN A 402 -14.54 9.39 25.34
CA ASN A 402 -14.75 9.08 26.75
C ASN A 402 -14.09 10.17 27.62
N VAL A 403 -14.79 11.30 27.76
CA VAL A 403 -14.28 12.48 28.45
C VAL A 403 -13.96 12.20 29.94
N GLU A 404 -14.75 11.36 30.61
CA GLU A 404 -14.52 11.01 32.02
C GLU A 404 -13.21 10.23 32.20
N ALA A 405 -13.00 9.19 31.40
CA ALA A 405 -11.75 8.43 31.43
C ALA A 405 -10.54 9.29 31.01
N ALA A 406 -10.72 10.16 30.02
CA ALA A 406 -9.68 11.08 29.58
C ALA A 406 -9.27 12.07 30.68
N ILE A 407 -10.22 12.67 31.42
CA ILE A 407 -9.94 13.56 32.55
C ILE A 407 -9.21 12.78 33.66
N SER A 408 -9.59 11.53 33.95
CA SER A 408 -8.87 10.69 34.92
C SER A 408 -7.40 10.49 34.52
N MET A 409 -7.13 10.27 33.21
CA MET A 409 -5.75 10.16 32.71
C MET A 409 -5.02 11.51 32.75
N MET A 410 -5.69 12.64 32.54
CA MET A 410 -5.10 13.98 32.75
C MET A 410 -4.70 14.22 34.20
N ASP A 411 -5.49 13.75 35.17
CA ASP A 411 -5.14 13.83 36.59
C ASP A 411 -3.91 12.96 36.94
N GLU A 412 -3.75 11.79 36.31
CA GLU A 412 -2.53 10.98 36.44
C GLU A 412 -1.34 11.66 35.75
N ALA A 413 -1.51 12.18 34.53
CA ALA A 413 -0.47 12.95 33.83
C ALA A 413 0.03 14.15 34.63
N LYS A 414 -0.87 14.83 35.34
CA LYS A 414 -0.48 15.92 36.27
C LYS A 414 0.45 15.47 37.39
N LYS A 415 0.37 14.22 37.81
CA LYS A 415 1.22 13.63 38.87
C LYS A 415 2.53 13.10 38.29
N SER A 416 2.49 12.38 37.20
CA SER A 416 3.64 11.69 36.60
C SER A 416 4.52 12.61 35.74
N CYS A 417 3.92 13.59 35.06
CA CYS A 417 4.61 14.52 34.15
C CYS A 417 4.08 15.98 34.28
N PRO A 418 4.22 16.63 35.46
CA PRO A 418 3.59 17.91 35.77
C PRO A 418 3.97 19.06 34.84
N GLU A 419 5.20 19.09 34.33
CA GLU A 419 5.67 20.15 33.42
C GLU A 419 5.01 20.03 32.05
N LEU A 420 4.98 18.82 31.49
CA LEU A 420 4.32 18.55 30.21
C LEU A 420 2.80 18.75 30.33
N HIS A 421 2.18 18.30 31.42
CA HIS A 421 0.76 18.58 31.69
C HIS A 421 0.50 20.11 31.74
N ALA A 422 1.34 20.89 32.42
CA ALA A 422 1.19 22.33 32.48
C ALA A 422 1.35 22.99 31.11
N ARG A 423 2.29 22.51 30.27
CA ARG A 423 2.45 22.97 28.89
C ARG A 423 1.19 22.63 28.06
N ALA A 424 0.72 21.38 28.09
CA ALA A 424 -0.44 20.93 27.33
C ALA A 424 -1.72 21.69 27.68
N THR A 425 -1.91 22.06 28.97
CA THR A 425 -3.11 22.77 29.44
C THR A 425 -2.96 24.29 29.41
N GLY A 426 -1.76 24.83 29.23
CA GLY A 426 -1.43 26.25 29.16
C GLY A 426 -1.10 26.72 27.76
N GLU A 427 0.17 26.61 27.37
CA GLU A 427 0.68 27.02 26.06
C GLU A 427 0.08 26.22 24.92
N GLY A 428 -0.02 24.89 25.08
CA GLY A 428 -0.58 23.96 24.12
C GLY A 428 0.44 23.01 23.50
N LEU A 429 -0.06 22.05 22.71
CA LEU A 429 0.70 21.09 21.93
C LEU A 429 0.60 21.44 20.43
N ARG A 430 1.73 21.53 19.73
CA ARG A 430 1.78 21.80 18.29
C ARG A 430 1.33 20.57 17.51
N PHE A 431 0.30 20.76 16.66
CA PHE A 431 -0.18 19.73 15.75
C PHE A 431 0.13 20.08 14.29
N ASP A 432 1.05 19.35 13.71
CA ASP A 432 1.48 19.50 12.33
C ASP A 432 0.58 18.68 11.40
N HIS A 433 0.04 19.31 10.37
CA HIS A 433 -0.77 18.66 9.34
C HIS A 433 -0.61 19.35 7.99
N PRO A 434 -0.90 18.64 6.85
CA PRO A 434 -0.91 19.28 5.53
C PRO A 434 -1.98 20.38 5.47
N ASP A 435 -1.64 21.51 4.85
CA ASP A 435 -2.62 22.57 4.56
C ASP A 435 -3.54 22.11 3.43
N SER A 436 -4.73 21.69 3.81
CA SER A 436 -5.79 21.26 2.89
C SER A 436 -7.18 21.49 3.48
N ALA A 437 -8.18 21.61 2.62
CA ALA A 437 -9.56 21.84 3.06
C ALA A 437 -10.11 20.72 3.97
N SER A 438 -9.71 19.47 3.74
CA SER A 438 -10.08 18.33 4.58
C SER A 438 -9.41 18.43 5.96
N TRP A 439 -8.14 18.81 6.01
CA TRP A 439 -7.43 18.93 7.28
C TRP A 439 -7.85 20.14 8.10
N GLN A 440 -8.27 21.24 7.48
CA GLN A 440 -8.88 22.38 8.19
C GLN A 440 -10.16 21.96 8.95
N LYS A 441 -10.95 21.02 8.41
CA LYS A 441 -12.11 20.44 9.12
C LYS A 441 -11.66 19.52 10.25
N ASN A 442 -10.68 18.64 9.99
CA ASN A 442 -10.21 17.67 10.96
C ASN A 442 -9.55 18.33 12.17
N ILE A 443 -8.71 19.35 11.97
CA ILE A 443 -8.03 20.04 13.08
C ILE A 443 -9.02 20.78 14.01
N ALA A 444 -10.12 21.31 13.46
CA ALA A 444 -11.17 21.91 14.27
C ALA A 444 -11.81 20.87 15.21
N ILE A 445 -12.04 19.64 14.74
CA ILE A 445 -12.57 18.54 15.56
C ILE A 445 -11.54 18.14 16.63
N TRP A 446 -10.26 18.07 16.31
CA TRP A 446 -9.18 17.81 17.27
C TRP A 446 -9.14 18.86 18.38
N ILE A 447 -9.18 20.15 18.01
CA ILE A 447 -9.18 21.28 18.96
C ILE A 447 -10.39 21.19 19.89
N ASP A 448 -11.59 21.01 19.36
CA ASP A 448 -12.82 20.95 20.14
C ASP A 448 -12.85 19.73 21.08
N SER A 449 -12.44 18.57 20.60
CA SER A 449 -12.35 17.33 21.39
C SER A 449 -11.39 17.47 22.56
N LEU A 450 -10.19 17.97 22.31
CA LEU A 450 -9.17 18.05 23.34
C LEU A 450 -9.36 19.20 24.32
N LYS A 451 -10.04 20.27 23.90
CA LYS A 451 -10.48 21.34 24.78
C LYS A 451 -11.43 20.84 25.89
N ALA A 452 -12.25 19.82 25.58
CA ALA A 452 -13.17 19.22 26.55
C ALA A 452 -12.44 18.54 27.72
N ILE A 453 -11.18 18.14 27.53
CA ILE A 453 -10.31 17.54 28.56
C ILE A 453 -9.22 18.51 29.05
N GLY A 454 -9.29 19.79 28.66
CA GLY A 454 -8.38 20.84 29.11
C GLY A 454 -7.04 20.90 28.36
N VAL A 455 -6.87 20.16 27.27
CA VAL A 455 -5.66 20.22 26.43
C VAL A 455 -5.84 21.25 25.32
N ASN A 456 -4.87 22.14 25.16
CA ASN A 456 -4.81 23.13 24.10
C ASN A 456 -4.00 22.61 22.92
N ILE A 457 -4.48 22.84 21.69
CA ILE A 457 -3.78 22.53 20.43
C ILE A 457 -3.35 23.83 19.76
N ILE A 458 -2.08 23.87 19.33
CA ILE A 458 -1.52 24.88 18.45
C ILE A 458 -1.59 24.32 17.04
N ASP A 459 -2.49 24.84 16.23
CA ASP A 459 -2.67 24.49 14.84
C ASP A 459 -1.46 24.95 14.00
N ASN A 460 -0.81 24.02 13.27
CA ASN A 460 0.34 24.30 12.42
C ASN A 460 0.16 23.67 11.03
N PRO A 461 -0.59 24.32 10.11
CA PRO A 461 -0.73 23.87 8.75
C PRO A 461 0.59 24.06 7.98
N ILE A 462 1.03 23.02 7.28
CA ILE A 462 2.23 22.99 6.46
C ILE A 462 1.81 22.76 5.00
N GLU A 463 2.41 23.49 4.07
CA GLU A 463 2.19 23.28 2.63
C GLU A 463 2.30 21.77 2.29
N ALA A 464 1.28 21.21 1.65
CA ALA A 464 1.14 19.76 1.49
C ALA A 464 2.36 19.11 0.81
N SER A 465 2.93 19.75 -0.20
CA SER A 465 4.12 19.28 -0.91
C SER A 465 5.40 19.27 -0.06
N LYS A 466 5.43 20.04 1.05
CA LYS A 466 6.59 20.15 1.94
C LYS A 466 6.40 19.42 3.27
N TYR A 467 5.21 18.85 3.47
CA TYR A 467 4.82 18.33 4.78
C TYR A 467 5.83 17.33 5.36
N TYR A 468 6.09 16.24 4.64
CA TYR A 468 6.98 15.18 5.13
C TYR A 468 8.44 15.64 5.25
N ALA A 469 8.90 16.47 4.32
CA ALA A 469 10.25 17.07 4.43
C ALA A 469 10.38 17.95 5.68
N THR A 470 9.34 18.70 6.02
CA THR A 470 9.31 19.57 7.22
C THR A 470 9.32 18.74 8.49
N ILE A 471 8.39 17.79 8.66
CA ILE A 471 8.30 16.97 9.88
C ILE A 471 9.49 16.01 10.04
N ASN A 472 10.24 15.73 8.99
CA ASN A 472 11.49 14.99 9.13
C ASN A 472 12.56 15.77 9.93
N GLY A 473 12.58 17.09 9.82
CA GLY A 473 13.53 17.97 10.52
C GLY A 473 12.93 18.70 11.73
N ASP A 474 11.77 19.34 11.58
CA ASP A 474 11.08 20.12 12.62
C ASP A 474 9.72 19.50 12.94
N ARG A 475 9.69 18.61 13.93
CA ARG A 475 8.53 17.81 14.33
C ARG A 475 7.68 18.52 15.37
N GLY A 476 6.36 18.57 15.13
CA GLY A 476 5.37 18.93 16.13
C GLY A 476 5.28 17.95 17.30
N ASP A 477 4.44 18.26 18.26
CA ASP A 477 4.09 17.35 19.37
C ASP A 477 3.17 16.22 18.86
N LEU A 478 2.25 16.57 17.97
CA LEU A 478 1.39 15.65 17.23
C LEU A 478 1.58 15.90 15.73
N MET A 479 1.54 14.84 14.95
CA MET A 479 1.69 14.89 13.50
C MET A 479 0.73 13.91 12.83
N ARG A 480 0.08 14.34 11.78
CA ARG A 480 -0.78 13.48 10.96
C ARG A 480 0.05 12.57 10.07
N SER A 481 -0.37 11.34 9.87
CA SER A 481 0.20 10.46 8.86
C SER A 481 -0.79 9.39 8.36
N GLY A 482 -0.34 8.57 7.44
CA GLY A 482 -1.02 7.39 6.94
C GLY A 482 -0.02 6.52 6.18
N TRP A 483 -0.24 5.22 6.19
CA TRP A 483 0.64 4.26 5.56
C TRP A 483 -0.12 3.13 4.89
N ALA A 484 0.35 2.70 3.74
CA ALA A 484 0.02 1.42 3.13
C ALA A 484 1.29 0.59 3.02
N ALA A 485 1.19 -0.70 3.24
CA ALA A 485 2.35 -1.59 3.09
C ALA A 485 2.84 -1.60 1.63
N ASP A 486 4.15 -1.59 1.43
CA ASP A 486 4.75 -1.63 0.09
C ASP A 486 4.59 -3.00 -0.58
N TRP A 487 4.42 -4.03 0.23
CA TRP A 487 4.02 -5.37 -0.20
C TRP A 487 3.21 -6.08 0.89
N ALA A 488 2.68 -7.24 0.58
CA ALA A 488 1.76 -7.97 1.45
C ALA A 488 2.45 -8.64 2.66
N ASN A 489 3.26 -7.86 3.41
CA ASN A 489 3.92 -8.26 4.65
C ASN A 489 4.07 -7.03 5.56
N ALA A 490 3.83 -7.21 6.86
CA ALA A 490 4.00 -6.14 7.84
C ALA A 490 5.48 -5.74 8.07
N SER A 491 6.43 -6.41 7.43
CA SER A 491 7.85 -6.01 7.35
C SER A 491 8.06 -4.61 6.76
N THR A 492 7.09 -4.10 5.97
CA THR A 492 7.10 -2.75 5.42
C THR A 492 6.19 -1.79 6.19
N VAL A 493 5.67 -2.20 7.34
CA VAL A 493 4.81 -1.37 8.19
C VAL A 493 5.51 -1.09 9.52
N ILE A 494 5.69 -2.11 10.33
CA ILE A 494 6.18 -1.95 11.70
C ILE A 494 7.62 -1.43 11.75
N PRO A 495 8.60 -1.98 11.00
CA PRO A 495 9.95 -1.44 10.97
C PRO A 495 10.04 -0.02 10.41
N GLU A 496 9.30 0.27 9.35
CA GLU A 496 9.34 1.56 8.67
C GLU A 496 8.79 2.70 9.52
N LEU A 497 7.75 2.41 10.32
CA LEU A 497 7.04 3.42 11.10
C LEU A 497 7.55 3.54 12.54
N PHE A 498 8.12 2.48 13.11
CA PHE A 498 8.43 2.41 14.54
C PHE A 498 9.80 1.82 14.86
N GLY A 499 10.48 1.16 13.92
CA GLY A 499 11.80 0.56 14.10
C GLY A 499 12.93 1.59 14.00
N LYS A 500 14.12 1.19 14.47
CA LYS A 500 15.33 2.01 14.36
C LYS A 500 15.73 2.20 12.89
N GLY A 501 15.89 3.45 12.50
CA GLY A 501 16.28 3.81 11.13
C GLY A 501 15.18 3.58 10.11
N GLY A 502 13.93 3.32 10.53
CA GLY A 502 12.77 3.28 9.65
C GLY A 502 12.59 4.62 8.92
N GLY A 503 12.42 4.57 7.59
CA GLY A 503 12.41 5.76 6.75
C GLY A 503 11.28 6.75 7.07
N PHE A 504 10.23 6.27 7.73
CA PHE A 504 9.03 7.04 8.10
C PHE A 504 8.76 7.05 9.61
N ASN A 505 9.76 6.68 10.42
CA ASN A 505 9.67 6.79 11.87
C ASN A 505 9.88 8.24 12.33
N TYR A 506 8.81 9.02 12.33
CA TYR A 506 8.83 10.40 12.85
C TYR A 506 8.43 10.49 14.33
N THR A 507 8.24 9.34 15.01
CA THR A 507 7.70 9.30 16.38
C THR A 507 8.72 9.61 17.47
N ASN A 508 10.03 9.62 17.19
CA ASN A 508 11.11 9.73 18.19
C ASN A 508 10.95 8.74 19.36
N ASN A 509 10.36 7.56 19.10
CA ASN A 509 10.12 6.53 20.11
C ASN A 509 11.41 5.86 20.63
N GLU A 510 12.54 6.09 19.99
CA GLU A 510 13.86 5.63 20.45
C GLU A 510 14.22 6.14 21.86
N SER A 511 13.62 7.25 22.28
CA SER A 511 13.76 7.79 23.63
C SER A 511 12.95 7.03 24.70
N ASP A 512 11.98 6.17 24.28
CA ASP A 512 11.13 5.41 25.19
C ASP A 512 11.89 4.19 25.75
N PRO A 513 11.81 3.91 27.08
CA PRO A 513 12.48 2.76 27.69
C PRO A 513 12.10 1.39 27.09
N ALA A 514 10.93 1.27 26.48
CA ALA A 514 10.47 0.04 25.84
C ALA A 514 11.13 -0.21 24.48
N PHE A 515 11.72 0.84 23.86
CA PHE A 515 12.17 0.79 22.47
C PHE A 515 13.25 -0.27 22.20
N ALA A 516 14.24 -0.42 23.07
CA ALA A 516 15.35 -1.34 22.82
C ALA A 516 14.90 -2.81 22.67
N ALA A 517 13.95 -3.24 23.52
CA ALA A 517 13.39 -4.59 23.44
C ALA A 517 12.47 -4.76 22.22
N PHE A 518 11.74 -3.72 21.87
CA PHE A 518 10.91 -3.68 20.66
C PHE A 518 11.75 -3.84 19.39
N ASP A 519 12.83 -3.06 19.25
CA ASP A 519 13.70 -3.07 18.07
C ASP A 519 14.50 -4.37 17.89
N GLU A 520 14.88 -5.01 19.03
CA GLU A 520 15.43 -6.37 19.01
C GLU A 520 14.40 -7.37 18.44
N LYS A 521 13.12 -7.27 18.84
CA LYS A 521 12.05 -8.12 18.32
C LYS A 521 11.75 -7.82 16.85
N VAL A 522 11.84 -6.55 16.41
CA VAL A 522 11.77 -6.18 14.97
C VAL A 522 12.85 -6.90 14.18
N SER A 523 14.08 -6.91 14.68
CA SER A 523 15.19 -7.61 14.03
C SER A 523 14.97 -9.12 13.94
N GLN A 524 14.40 -9.73 15.00
CA GLN A 524 14.00 -11.15 15.00
C GLN A 524 12.92 -11.44 13.95
N ALA A 525 11.91 -10.58 13.83
CA ALA A 525 10.83 -10.75 12.87
C ALA A 525 11.31 -10.60 11.42
N LYS A 526 12.23 -9.66 11.14
CA LYS A 526 12.87 -9.51 9.81
C LYS A 526 13.65 -10.75 9.38
N ALA A 527 14.29 -11.45 10.33
CA ALA A 527 15.10 -12.65 10.07
C ALA A 527 14.30 -13.97 10.12
N GLU A 528 13.02 -13.96 10.55
CA GLU A 528 12.23 -15.17 10.69
C GLU A 528 11.70 -15.65 9.32
N THR A 529 12.14 -16.83 8.89
CA THR A 529 11.76 -17.45 7.60
C THR A 529 10.46 -18.24 7.65
N ASN A 530 10.03 -18.66 8.84
CA ASN A 530 8.72 -19.30 9.00
C ASN A 530 7.64 -18.24 9.02
N ARG A 531 6.86 -18.15 7.94
CA ARG A 531 5.85 -17.10 7.75
C ARG A 531 4.83 -16.98 8.90
N ALA A 532 4.41 -18.11 9.46
CA ALA A 532 3.44 -18.09 10.57
C ALA A 532 4.05 -17.53 11.87
N LYS A 533 5.33 -17.83 12.13
CA LYS A 533 6.04 -17.25 13.29
C LYS A 533 6.35 -15.78 13.06
N GLN A 534 6.76 -15.41 11.86
CA GLN A 534 6.98 -14.02 11.46
C GLN A 534 5.72 -13.19 11.67
N SER A 535 4.57 -13.69 11.18
CA SER A 535 3.26 -13.06 11.37
C SER A 535 2.91 -12.87 12.84
N ALA A 536 3.16 -13.88 13.67
CA ALA A 536 2.92 -13.77 15.13
C ALA A 536 3.77 -12.65 15.76
N LEU A 537 5.04 -12.52 15.36
CA LEU A 537 5.92 -11.44 15.83
C LEU A 537 5.41 -10.06 15.40
N TRP A 538 4.93 -9.91 14.15
CA TRP A 538 4.35 -8.64 13.69
C TRP A 538 3.10 -8.25 14.48
N LYS A 539 2.24 -9.19 14.81
CA LYS A 539 1.05 -8.97 15.66
C LYS A 539 1.43 -8.52 17.07
N GLU A 540 2.42 -9.19 17.68
CA GLU A 540 2.94 -8.80 18.99
C GLU A 540 3.53 -7.38 18.96
N LEU A 541 4.36 -7.06 17.95
CA LEU A 541 4.95 -5.75 17.79
C LEU A 541 3.90 -4.66 17.58
N ASN A 542 2.86 -4.93 16.78
CA ASN A 542 1.74 -4.00 16.63
C ASN A 542 1.04 -3.75 17.97
N GLN A 543 0.83 -4.79 18.81
CA GLN A 543 0.27 -4.62 20.15
C GLN A 543 1.17 -3.77 21.05
N GLU A 544 2.50 -3.93 20.97
CA GLU A 544 3.44 -3.12 21.76
C GLU A 544 3.39 -1.64 21.38
N VAL A 545 3.24 -1.30 20.10
CA VAL A 545 3.03 0.10 19.65
C VAL A 545 1.77 0.70 20.28
N ILE A 546 0.67 -0.08 20.30
CA ILE A 546 -0.61 0.33 20.89
C ILE A 546 -0.49 0.47 22.41
N ASP A 547 0.15 -0.48 23.10
CA ASP A 547 0.31 -0.48 24.57
C ASP A 547 1.13 0.74 25.06
N ASN A 548 2.18 1.10 24.30
CA ASN A 548 3.03 2.27 24.56
C ASN A 548 2.43 3.58 24.06
N VAL A 549 1.34 3.53 23.27
CA VAL A 549 0.70 4.71 22.66
C VAL A 549 1.72 5.62 21.95
N TRP A 550 2.62 5.02 21.15
CA TRP A 550 3.56 5.82 20.37
C TRP A 550 2.87 6.59 19.25
N SER A 551 1.73 6.08 18.80
CA SER A 551 0.83 6.70 17.83
C SER A 551 -0.61 6.28 18.11
N ILE A 552 -1.59 7.00 17.54
CA ILE A 552 -3.01 6.68 17.60
C ILE A 552 -3.45 6.18 16.23
N PRO A 553 -3.89 4.92 16.06
CA PRO A 553 -4.50 4.47 14.83
C PRO A 553 -5.85 5.19 14.62
N GLY A 554 -6.07 5.70 13.43
CA GLY A 554 -7.26 6.46 13.05
C GLY A 554 -8.29 5.60 12.36
N SER A 555 -8.19 5.45 11.03
CA SER A 555 -9.08 4.59 10.25
C SER A 555 -8.31 3.69 9.30
N ALA A 556 -8.78 2.44 9.14
CA ALA A 556 -8.47 1.60 8.01
C ALA A 556 -9.39 2.04 6.86
N THR A 557 -8.81 2.61 5.81
CA THR A 557 -9.59 3.24 4.74
C THR A 557 -10.10 2.21 3.73
N LYS A 558 -11.19 2.56 3.07
CA LYS A 558 -11.81 1.74 2.01
C LYS A 558 -11.75 2.49 0.69
N ALA A 559 -11.37 1.80 -0.36
CA ALA A 559 -11.53 2.29 -1.72
C ALA A 559 -12.97 2.07 -2.17
N GLN A 560 -13.66 3.17 -2.45
CA GLN A 560 -15.06 3.17 -2.82
C GLN A 560 -15.20 3.72 -4.22
N ASN A 561 -15.38 2.78 -5.16
CA ASN A 561 -15.42 3.10 -6.57
C ASN A 561 -16.72 2.64 -7.22
N LEU A 562 -17.10 3.33 -8.27
CA LEU A 562 -18.15 2.95 -9.19
C LEU A 562 -17.51 2.69 -10.57
N VAL A 563 -17.79 1.53 -11.15
CA VAL A 563 -17.31 1.17 -12.50
C VAL A 563 -18.43 1.19 -13.52
N GLY A 564 -18.10 1.26 -14.80
CA GLY A 564 -19.05 1.19 -15.90
C GLY A 564 -19.75 -0.17 -15.96
N SER A 565 -21.00 -0.21 -16.44
CA SER A 565 -21.84 -1.41 -16.44
C SER A 565 -21.30 -2.58 -17.31
N ASN A 566 -20.42 -2.29 -18.26
CA ASN A 566 -19.77 -3.31 -19.08
C ASN A 566 -18.47 -3.85 -18.45
N VAL A 567 -17.94 -3.23 -17.41
CA VAL A 567 -16.68 -3.67 -16.78
C VAL A 567 -16.87 -5.03 -16.11
N ARG A 568 -15.90 -5.92 -16.31
CA ARG A 568 -15.78 -7.25 -15.70
C ARG A 568 -14.37 -7.44 -15.17
N LEU A 569 -14.20 -8.28 -14.14
CA LEU A 569 -12.95 -8.42 -13.39
C LEU A 569 -12.42 -7.06 -12.85
N GLY A 570 -13.33 -6.12 -12.65
CA GLY A 570 -13.06 -4.82 -12.00
C GLY A 570 -13.05 -4.97 -10.47
N TYR A 571 -12.30 -5.93 -9.96
CA TYR A 571 -12.08 -6.12 -8.52
C TYR A 571 -10.89 -5.27 -8.05
N GLN A 572 -10.88 -4.98 -6.76
CA GLN A 572 -9.72 -4.37 -6.12
C GLN A 572 -8.61 -5.41 -5.97
N TRP A 573 -7.46 -5.16 -6.59
CA TRP A 573 -6.27 -5.99 -6.44
C TRP A 573 -5.53 -5.56 -5.17
N LEU A 574 -5.56 -6.42 -4.16
CA LEU A 574 -5.20 -6.08 -2.79
C LEU A 574 -3.82 -5.44 -2.60
N PRO A 575 -2.72 -5.92 -3.21
CA PRO A 575 -1.39 -5.36 -2.96
C PRO A 575 -1.28 -3.89 -3.33
N PHE A 576 -2.14 -3.43 -4.23
CA PHE A 576 -2.09 -2.09 -4.81
C PHE A 576 -3.29 -1.21 -4.44
N GLY A 577 -4.29 -1.75 -3.75
CA GLY A 577 -5.49 -1.03 -3.37
C GLY A 577 -6.30 -0.49 -4.57
N TRP A 578 -6.09 -1.04 -5.78
CA TRP A 578 -6.71 -0.56 -7.01
C TRP A 578 -6.96 -1.72 -8.00
N TYR A 579 -7.30 -1.44 -9.25
CA TYR A 579 -7.65 -2.44 -10.25
C TYR A 579 -6.44 -3.10 -10.91
N ASN A 580 -6.60 -4.37 -11.32
CA ASN A 580 -5.66 -5.07 -12.19
C ASN A 580 -6.04 -4.83 -13.66
N LEU A 581 -5.42 -3.84 -14.31
CA LEU A 581 -5.72 -3.50 -15.70
C LEU A 581 -5.40 -4.63 -16.68
N GLY A 582 -4.43 -5.47 -16.35
CA GLY A 582 -4.04 -6.64 -17.15
C GLY A 582 -5.03 -7.80 -17.08
N ALA A 583 -6.13 -7.66 -16.31
CA ALA A 583 -7.17 -8.67 -16.17
C ALA A 583 -8.57 -8.15 -16.55
N ILE A 584 -8.79 -6.82 -16.53
CA ILE A 584 -10.11 -6.25 -16.83
C ILE A 584 -10.57 -6.62 -18.22
N GLY A 585 -11.85 -7.06 -18.29
CA GLY A 585 -12.57 -7.30 -19.53
C GLY A 585 -13.85 -6.48 -19.63
N LEU A 586 -14.48 -6.49 -20.79
CA LEU A 586 -15.73 -5.80 -21.06
C LEU A 586 -16.81 -6.80 -21.45
N ALA A 587 -18.03 -6.60 -20.95
CA ALA A 587 -19.19 -7.30 -21.46
C ALA A 587 -19.56 -6.77 -22.86
N GLY A 588 -19.91 -7.63 -23.78
CA GLY A 588 -20.31 -7.22 -25.12
C GLY A 588 -21.79 -6.91 -25.23
#